data_58e53f3313f14ec133f5902e6178f776
#
_entry.id   58e53f3313f14ec133f5902e6178f776
#
_cell.length_a   1.000
_cell.length_b   1.000
_cell.length_c   1.000
_cell.angle_alpha   90.00
_cell.angle_beta   90.00
_cell.angle_gamma   90.00
#
_symmetry.space_group_name_H-M   'P 1'
#
loop_
_entity.id
_entity.type
_entity.pdbx_description
1 polymer ?
#
loop_
_entity_poly.entity_id
_entity_poly.type
_entity_poly.pdbx_seq_one_letter_code
_entity_poly.pdbx_strand_id
1 'polypeptide(L)'
;MAIELKDLTKRADNYSQWFNDLVVKADLAEQSAVRGCMVIKPYGYAIWEKMQQQLDRMFKERGAQNAYFPLLIPKSFFSREAEHVKGFAKECAVVTHYRLRASEDGNSVEVDPSAKLDEELIIRPTSETIIWNTYKNWIHSWRDLPLMCNQWCNVMRWEMRTRPFLRTSEFLWQEGHTAHATREEAEEEAKKMLDVYAKFAQDWMAVPVVCGVKSETERFAGALDTYTIEAMMQDGKALQSGTSHFLGQNFAKSFDVTFLNKENKPEYVWATSWGVSTRLIGALIMTHSDDNGLVLPPKLAPIQVVVIPIGKAGEQMQAITDKLQPVIEQLRKAGVTVKYDDSDNRRPGFKYADYELKGIPVRIVMGGRDLENNTVEIMRRDTLEKETIGFEGLAEHIVSVLDDMQANIFKKALDYRNAHIYECNDYEEFKQRIKDGGFFLCHWDGTEETEARIKEDTQATIRCVPFEFEQTEGVDMVSGKPAKHRVIIARSY
;
A
#
# COMPACT_ATOMS: atom_id res chain seq x y z
N MET A 1 -4.71 -6.53 32.81
CA MET A 1 -5.06 -6.03 31.45
C MET A 1 -4.42 -4.69 31.06
N ALA A 2 -4.07 -3.78 31.97
CA ALA A 2 -3.34 -2.55 31.62
C ALA A 2 -1.85 -2.78 31.28
N ILE A 3 -1.30 -3.95 31.56
CA ILE A 3 0.09 -4.33 31.32
C ILE A 3 0.31 -4.80 29.87
N GLU A 4 -0.70 -5.40 29.23
CA GLU A 4 -0.60 -5.94 27.86
C GLU A 4 -0.54 -4.88 26.75
N LEU A 5 -1.06 -3.68 27.00
CA LEU A 5 -1.02 -2.58 26.00
C LEU A 5 0.39 -1.95 25.84
N LYS A 6 1.28 -2.14 26.84
CA LYS A 6 2.63 -1.56 26.83
C LYS A 6 3.72 -2.51 26.36
N ASP A 7 3.42 -3.78 26.09
CA ASP A 7 4.39 -4.79 25.71
C ASP A 7 4.55 -4.91 24.18
N LEU A 8 4.78 -3.79 23.49
CA LEU A 8 5.29 -3.87 22.13
C LEU A 8 6.79 -4.21 22.19
N THR A 9 7.21 -5.16 21.37
CA THR A 9 8.63 -5.33 21.05
C THR A 9 9.18 -3.99 20.58
N LYS A 10 10.37 -3.60 21.05
CA LYS A 10 10.98 -2.33 20.57
C LYS A 10 11.56 -2.50 19.18
N ARG A 11 11.48 -1.47 18.36
CA ARG A 11 12.06 -1.47 17.01
C ARG A 11 13.55 -1.81 17.01
N ALA A 12 14.31 -1.27 17.97
CA ALA A 12 15.73 -1.51 18.10
C ALA A 12 16.08 -2.97 18.45
N ASP A 13 15.20 -3.66 19.18
CA ASP A 13 15.43 -5.04 19.60
C ASP A 13 15.08 -6.04 18.50
N ASN A 14 13.91 -5.85 17.87
CA ASN A 14 13.46 -6.68 16.74
C ASN A 14 12.39 -5.97 15.93
N TYR A 15 12.79 -5.29 14.87
CA TYR A 15 11.93 -4.50 13.99
C TYR A 15 10.81 -5.34 13.35
N SER A 16 11.13 -6.57 12.99
CA SER A 16 10.15 -7.49 12.38
C SER A 16 9.06 -7.90 13.35
N GLN A 17 9.44 -8.23 14.59
CA GLN A 17 8.49 -8.60 15.64
C GLN A 17 7.67 -7.40 16.11
N TRP A 18 8.31 -6.23 16.24
CA TRP A 18 7.60 -4.97 16.53
C TRP A 18 6.45 -4.72 15.54
N PHE A 19 6.71 -4.88 14.24
CA PHE A 19 5.69 -4.71 13.21
C PHE A 19 4.53 -5.70 13.38
N ASN A 20 4.84 -6.97 13.59
CA ASN A 20 3.82 -8.00 13.78
C ASN A 20 2.98 -7.74 15.05
N ASP A 21 3.62 -7.40 16.15
CA ASP A 21 2.94 -7.06 17.41
C ASP A 21 2.01 -5.86 17.22
N LEU A 22 2.48 -4.84 16.52
CA LEU A 22 1.72 -3.62 16.29
C LEU A 22 0.48 -3.86 15.44
N VAL A 23 0.59 -4.67 14.38
CA VAL A 23 -0.56 -5.04 13.54
C VAL A 23 -1.67 -5.70 14.38
N VAL A 24 -1.30 -6.61 15.28
CA VAL A 24 -2.28 -7.34 16.12
C VAL A 24 -2.82 -6.45 17.25
N LYS A 25 -1.93 -5.79 17.99
CA LYS A 25 -2.29 -5.01 19.19
C LYS A 25 -3.06 -3.73 18.86
N ALA A 26 -2.82 -3.11 17.70
CA ALA A 26 -3.57 -1.95 17.24
C ALA A 26 -4.91 -2.31 16.54
N ASP A 27 -5.34 -3.57 16.62
CA ASP A 27 -6.58 -4.05 15.99
C ASP A 27 -6.65 -3.88 14.47
N LEU A 28 -5.52 -4.03 13.77
CA LEU A 28 -5.51 -3.87 12.31
C LEU A 28 -5.85 -5.16 11.57
N ALA A 29 -5.23 -6.27 11.96
CA ALA A 29 -5.45 -7.56 11.33
C ALA A 29 -5.01 -8.72 12.23
N GLU A 30 -5.49 -9.92 11.93
CA GLU A 30 -5.10 -11.16 12.59
C GLU A 30 -5.05 -12.32 11.60
N GLN A 31 -4.40 -13.41 11.98
CA GLN A 31 -4.35 -14.61 11.16
C GLN A 31 -5.72 -15.27 11.06
N SER A 32 -6.09 -15.71 9.86
CA SER A 32 -7.26 -16.56 9.67
C SER A 32 -6.92 -18.04 9.88
N ALA A 33 -7.93 -18.90 9.72
CA ALA A 33 -7.72 -20.35 9.72
C ALA A 33 -6.90 -20.83 8.50
N VAL A 34 -6.80 -20.01 7.44
CA VAL A 34 -6.04 -20.32 6.24
C VAL A 34 -4.71 -19.55 6.29
N ARG A 35 -3.60 -20.28 6.29
CA ARG A 35 -2.27 -19.69 6.35
C ARG A 35 -2.06 -18.70 5.22
N GLY A 36 -1.60 -17.50 5.58
CA GLY A 36 -1.32 -16.43 4.63
C GLY A 36 -2.53 -15.62 4.17
N CYS A 37 -3.72 -16.00 4.60
CA CYS A 37 -4.94 -15.23 4.41
C CYS A 37 -5.30 -14.56 5.74
N MET A 38 -5.35 -13.25 5.78
CA MET A 38 -5.59 -12.49 7.00
C MET A 38 -7.04 -12.03 7.12
N VAL A 39 -7.52 -11.95 8.37
CA VAL A 39 -8.69 -11.14 8.69
C VAL A 39 -8.23 -9.70 8.90
N ILE A 40 -8.64 -8.80 8.03
CA ILE A 40 -8.43 -7.35 8.24
C ILE A 40 -9.57 -6.88 9.14
N LYS A 41 -9.23 -6.43 10.35
CA LYS A 41 -10.22 -6.01 11.37
C LYS A 41 -10.82 -4.64 11.00
N PRO A 42 -11.95 -4.27 11.60
CA PRO A 42 -12.65 -3.02 11.23
C PRO A 42 -11.77 -1.76 11.26
N TYR A 43 -10.86 -1.63 12.21
CA TYR A 43 -9.97 -0.47 12.27
C TYR A 43 -8.94 -0.46 11.14
N GLY A 44 -8.34 -1.61 10.84
CA GLY A 44 -7.43 -1.76 9.70
C GLY A 44 -8.14 -1.56 8.37
N TYR A 45 -9.36 -2.08 8.24
CA TYR A 45 -10.16 -1.91 7.04
C TYR A 45 -10.59 -0.46 6.81
N ALA A 46 -10.89 0.28 7.87
CA ALA A 46 -11.20 1.70 7.78
C ALA A 46 -10.03 2.56 7.23
N ILE A 47 -8.79 2.16 7.51
CA ILE A 47 -7.61 2.79 6.87
C ILE A 47 -7.62 2.49 5.37
N TRP A 48 -7.88 1.23 4.99
CA TRP A 48 -7.98 0.84 3.57
C TRP A 48 -9.10 1.57 2.84
N GLU A 49 -10.28 1.72 3.45
CA GLU A 49 -11.39 2.48 2.88
C GLU A 49 -11.01 3.93 2.57
N LYS A 50 -10.25 4.59 3.46
CA LYS A 50 -9.75 5.95 3.21
C LYS A 50 -8.75 6.00 2.05
N MET A 51 -7.85 5.03 1.97
CA MET A 51 -6.93 4.91 0.84
C MET A 51 -7.70 4.67 -0.47
N GLN A 52 -8.63 3.73 -0.46
CA GLN A 52 -9.48 3.40 -1.60
C GLN A 52 -10.28 4.61 -2.08
N GLN A 53 -10.95 5.30 -1.18
CA GLN A 53 -11.77 6.46 -1.52
C GLN A 53 -10.95 7.56 -2.22
N GLN A 54 -9.77 7.85 -1.71
CA GLN A 54 -8.91 8.88 -2.29
C GLN A 54 -8.31 8.45 -3.62
N LEU A 55 -7.78 7.24 -3.71
CA LEU A 55 -7.21 6.71 -4.95
C LEU A 55 -8.28 6.60 -6.05
N ASP A 56 -9.46 6.09 -5.71
CA ASP A 56 -10.59 5.98 -6.64
C ASP A 56 -10.98 7.34 -7.24
N ARG A 57 -11.00 8.39 -6.40
CA ARG A 57 -11.21 9.75 -6.88
C ARG A 57 -10.11 10.19 -7.86
N MET A 58 -8.84 9.95 -7.52
CA MET A 58 -7.71 10.34 -8.38
C MET A 58 -7.72 9.59 -9.73
N PHE A 59 -8.13 8.31 -9.74
CA PHE A 59 -8.28 7.54 -10.98
C PHE A 59 -9.41 8.08 -11.85
N LYS A 60 -10.56 8.39 -11.25
CA LYS A 60 -11.72 8.97 -11.97
C LYS A 60 -11.42 10.35 -12.53
N GLU A 61 -10.64 11.18 -11.83
CA GLU A 61 -10.16 12.46 -12.33
C GLU A 61 -9.26 12.30 -13.59
N ARG A 62 -8.67 11.12 -13.79
CA ARG A 62 -7.90 10.77 -14.99
C ARG A 62 -8.72 10.06 -16.06
N GLY A 63 -10.01 9.85 -15.84
CA GLY A 63 -10.93 9.24 -16.79
C GLY A 63 -11.09 7.74 -16.65
N ALA A 64 -10.46 7.10 -15.66
CA ALA A 64 -10.65 5.69 -15.39
C ALA A 64 -12.06 5.42 -14.83
N GLN A 65 -12.66 4.30 -15.23
CA GLN A 65 -13.97 3.86 -14.77
C GLN A 65 -13.83 2.50 -14.06
N ASN A 66 -14.57 2.32 -12.98
CA ASN A 66 -14.58 1.06 -12.26
C ASN A 66 -15.40 0.01 -13.02
N ALA A 67 -14.84 -1.18 -13.13
CA ALA A 67 -15.49 -2.38 -13.65
C ALA A 67 -15.26 -3.56 -12.70
N TYR A 68 -15.95 -4.66 -12.90
CA TYR A 68 -15.73 -5.91 -12.18
C TYR A 68 -15.57 -7.05 -13.16
N PHE A 69 -14.49 -7.82 -13.00
CA PHE A 69 -14.19 -9.02 -13.78
C PHE A 69 -14.21 -10.25 -12.87
N PRO A 70 -14.58 -11.44 -13.39
CA PRO A 70 -14.73 -12.64 -12.58
C PRO A 70 -13.48 -13.08 -11.83
N LEU A 71 -13.69 -13.66 -10.65
CA LEU A 71 -12.64 -14.25 -9.82
C LEU A 71 -11.96 -15.45 -10.49
N LEU A 72 -12.73 -16.29 -11.20
CA LEU A 72 -12.28 -17.54 -11.80
C LEU A 72 -11.87 -17.33 -13.25
N ILE A 73 -10.69 -17.79 -13.60
CA ILE A 73 -10.11 -17.69 -14.93
C ILE A 73 -9.91 -19.11 -15.48
N PRO A 74 -10.37 -19.42 -16.71
CA PRO A 74 -10.07 -20.69 -17.35
C PRO A 74 -8.56 -20.92 -17.48
N LYS A 75 -8.09 -22.11 -17.13
CA LYS A 75 -6.65 -22.44 -17.19
C LYS A 75 -6.06 -22.23 -18.58
N SER A 76 -6.84 -22.47 -19.62
CA SER A 76 -6.45 -22.27 -21.02
C SER A 76 -6.05 -20.81 -21.34
N PHE A 77 -6.59 -19.83 -20.60
CA PHE A 77 -6.23 -18.42 -20.83
C PHE A 77 -4.78 -18.12 -20.42
N PHE A 78 -4.28 -18.77 -19.36
CA PHE A 78 -2.90 -18.64 -18.95
C PHE A 78 -1.91 -19.20 -19.99
N SER A 79 -2.33 -20.16 -20.78
CA SER A 79 -1.47 -20.76 -21.81
C SER A 79 -1.28 -19.90 -23.05
N ARG A 80 -2.04 -18.80 -23.19
CA ARG A 80 -1.99 -17.92 -24.36
C ARG A 80 -0.84 -16.91 -24.32
N GLU A 81 -0.38 -16.55 -23.12
CA GLU A 81 0.72 -15.61 -22.93
C GLU A 81 1.85 -16.30 -22.14
N ALA A 82 2.93 -16.70 -22.83
CA ALA A 82 3.96 -17.58 -22.28
C ALA A 82 4.78 -16.94 -21.15
N GLU A 83 5.05 -15.64 -21.18
CA GLU A 83 5.80 -14.95 -20.12
C GLU A 83 4.96 -14.77 -18.88
N HIS A 84 3.67 -14.51 -19.03
CA HIS A 84 2.72 -14.45 -17.93
C HIS A 84 2.62 -15.79 -17.20
N VAL A 85 2.60 -16.90 -17.95
CA VAL A 85 2.66 -18.26 -17.38
C VAL A 85 3.90 -18.45 -16.53
N LYS A 86 5.08 -18.08 -17.04
CA LYS A 86 6.35 -18.20 -16.29
C LYS A 86 6.33 -17.43 -14.97
N GLY A 87 5.71 -16.24 -14.96
CA GLY A 87 5.61 -15.38 -13.78
C GLY A 87 4.69 -15.92 -12.70
N PHE A 88 3.52 -16.45 -13.06
CA PHE A 88 2.44 -16.76 -12.11
C PHE A 88 2.12 -18.25 -11.92
N ALA A 89 2.56 -19.13 -12.79
CA ALA A 89 2.20 -20.56 -12.74
C ALA A 89 2.53 -21.26 -11.42
N LYS A 90 3.56 -20.81 -10.70
CA LYS A 90 4.01 -21.39 -9.44
C LYS A 90 3.19 -20.97 -8.22
N GLU A 91 2.37 -19.94 -8.36
CA GLU A 91 1.66 -19.27 -7.24
C GLU A 91 0.13 -19.35 -7.37
N CYS A 92 -0.38 -20.11 -8.33
CA CYS A 92 -1.82 -20.18 -8.58
C CYS A 92 -2.52 -21.16 -7.63
N ALA A 93 -3.69 -20.76 -7.14
CA ALA A 93 -4.68 -21.66 -6.56
C ALA A 93 -5.61 -22.16 -7.66
N VAL A 94 -5.82 -23.47 -7.71
CA VAL A 94 -6.56 -24.14 -8.79
C VAL A 94 -7.84 -24.75 -8.25
N VAL A 95 -8.98 -24.47 -8.90
CA VAL A 95 -10.27 -25.05 -8.61
C VAL A 95 -10.53 -26.21 -9.60
N THR A 96 -10.69 -27.41 -9.07
CA THR A 96 -10.80 -28.65 -9.84
C THR A 96 -12.20 -29.27 -9.83
N HIS A 97 -13.02 -28.96 -8.82
CA HIS A 97 -14.36 -29.49 -8.59
C HIS A 97 -15.32 -28.38 -8.17
N TYR A 98 -16.61 -28.57 -8.46
CA TYR A 98 -17.64 -27.58 -8.15
C TYR A 98 -18.60 -27.99 -7.03
N ARG A 99 -18.41 -29.19 -6.42
CA ARG A 99 -19.33 -29.69 -5.40
C ARG A 99 -18.62 -30.52 -4.33
N LEU A 100 -19.15 -30.45 -3.11
CA LEU A 100 -18.86 -31.40 -2.04
C LEU A 100 -20.03 -32.37 -1.87
N ARG A 101 -19.78 -33.54 -1.27
CA ARG A 101 -20.78 -34.49 -0.83
C ARG A 101 -20.52 -34.89 0.63
N ALA A 102 -21.51 -35.45 1.30
CA ALA A 102 -21.28 -36.05 2.60
C ALA A 102 -20.33 -37.24 2.48
N SER A 103 -19.44 -37.42 3.44
CA SER A 103 -18.60 -38.61 3.57
C SER A 103 -19.46 -39.85 3.82
N GLU A 104 -18.95 -41.06 3.56
CA GLU A 104 -19.68 -42.30 3.73
C GLU A 104 -20.16 -42.52 5.18
N ASP A 105 -19.40 -42.03 6.16
CA ASP A 105 -19.77 -42.13 7.58
C ASP A 105 -20.75 -41.02 8.03
N GLY A 106 -21.09 -40.05 7.15
CA GLY A 106 -21.99 -38.95 7.40
C GLY A 106 -21.48 -37.86 8.37
N ASN A 107 -20.22 -37.95 8.84
CA ASN A 107 -19.66 -37.04 9.85
C ASN A 107 -18.84 -35.88 9.27
N SER A 108 -18.54 -35.91 7.98
CA SER A 108 -17.72 -34.88 7.30
C SER A 108 -18.19 -34.64 5.87
N VAL A 109 -17.52 -33.77 5.18
CA VAL A 109 -17.70 -33.51 3.74
C VAL A 109 -16.42 -33.84 2.98
N GLU A 110 -16.58 -34.38 1.79
CA GLU A 110 -15.46 -34.66 0.87
C GLU A 110 -15.74 -34.08 -0.50
N VAL A 111 -14.70 -33.93 -1.32
CA VAL A 111 -14.85 -33.50 -2.71
C VAL A 111 -15.62 -34.61 -3.47
N ASP A 112 -16.72 -34.24 -4.16
CA ASP A 112 -17.46 -35.17 -4.99
C ASP A 112 -16.69 -35.47 -6.29
N PRO A 113 -16.18 -36.72 -6.49
CA PRO A 113 -15.40 -37.03 -7.68
C PRO A 113 -16.19 -36.89 -8.99
N SER A 114 -17.53 -36.98 -8.93
CA SER A 114 -18.39 -36.81 -10.10
C SER A 114 -18.57 -35.36 -10.52
N ALA A 115 -18.17 -34.43 -9.67
CA ALA A 115 -18.26 -32.99 -9.89
C ALA A 115 -16.95 -32.36 -10.36
N LYS A 116 -16.05 -33.16 -10.96
CA LYS A 116 -14.82 -32.65 -11.56
C LYS A 116 -15.16 -31.72 -12.72
N LEU A 117 -14.48 -30.56 -12.78
CA LEU A 117 -14.62 -29.64 -13.90
C LEU A 117 -13.97 -30.20 -15.16
N ASP A 118 -14.60 -29.97 -16.32
CA ASP A 118 -14.03 -30.31 -17.61
C ASP A 118 -12.73 -29.54 -17.89
N GLU A 119 -12.68 -28.29 -17.50
CA GLU A 119 -11.49 -27.47 -17.48
C GLU A 119 -11.28 -26.90 -16.07
N GLU A 120 -10.06 -27.00 -15.55
CA GLU A 120 -9.69 -26.42 -14.26
C GLU A 120 -9.72 -24.88 -14.34
N LEU A 121 -10.12 -24.25 -13.24
CA LEU A 121 -10.18 -22.80 -13.11
C LEU A 121 -9.11 -22.30 -12.16
N ILE A 122 -8.58 -21.13 -12.43
CA ILE A 122 -7.59 -20.46 -11.60
C ILE A 122 -8.27 -19.36 -10.81
N ILE A 123 -8.03 -19.31 -9.51
CA ILE A 123 -8.36 -18.12 -8.73
C ILE A 123 -7.37 -17.04 -9.13
N ARG A 124 -7.85 -15.91 -9.63
CA ARG A 124 -7.02 -14.84 -10.22
C ARG A 124 -5.82 -14.43 -9.34
N PRO A 125 -4.59 -14.60 -9.82
CA PRO A 125 -3.41 -13.98 -9.20
C PRO A 125 -3.22 -12.53 -9.69
N THR A 126 -3.78 -12.23 -10.84
CA THR A 126 -3.93 -10.95 -11.53
C THR A 126 -4.93 -11.16 -12.68
N SER A 127 -5.47 -10.11 -13.25
CA SER A 127 -6.64 -10.25 -14.15
C SER A 127 -6.38 -9.95 -15.62
N GLU A 128 -5.14 -9.76 -16.06
CA GLU A 128 -4.82 -9.41 -17.45
C GLU A 128 -5.50 -10.36 -18.45
N THR A 129 -5.40 -11.67 -18.24
CA THR A 129 -5.87 -12.64 -19.21
C THR A 129 -7.39 -12.61 -19.40
N ILE A 130 -8.16 -12.51 -18.32
CA ILE A 130 -9.62 -12.44 -18.42
C ILE A 130 -10.09 -11.08 -18.92
N ILE A 131 -9.39 -10.00 -18.56
CA ILE A 131 -9.70 -8.65 -19.00
C ILE A 131 -9.45 -8.52 -20.51
N TRP A 132 -8.30 -8.97 -20.99
CA TRP A 132 -7.96 -8.88 -22.41
C TRP A 132 -8.87 -9.76 -23.28
N ASN A 133 -9.29 -10.93 -22.78
CA ASN A 133 -10.33 -11.71 -23.44
C ASN A 133 -11.68 -10.97 -23.53
N THR A 134 -11.99 -10.13 -22.54
CA THR A 134 -13.21 -9.32 -22.53
C THR A 134 -13.06 -8.09 -23.44
N TYR A 135 -11.92 -7.42 -23.43
CA TYR A 135 -11.65 -6.24 -24.26
C TYR A 135 -11.76 -6.53 -25.76
N LYS A 136 -11.49 -7.74 -26.19
CA LYS A 136 -11.75 -8.20 -27.56
C LYS A 136 -13.18 -7.91 -28.01
N ASN A 137 -14.14 -7.98 -27.09
CA ASN A 137 -15.56 -7.74 -27.39
C ASN A 137 -15.97 -6.27 -27.23
N TRP A 138 -15.15 -5.44 -26.60
CA TRP A 138 -15.49 -4.04 -26.32
C TRP A 138 -14.80 -3.06 -27.26
N ILE A 139 -13.67 -3.45 -27.85
CA ILE A 139 -12.86 -2.60 -28.72
C ILE A 139 -12.99 -3.06 -30.16
N HIS A 140 -13.50 -2.17 -31.02
CA HIS A 140 -13.72 -2.43 -32.45
C HIS A 140 -13.14 -1.34 -33.33
N SER A 141 -13.17 -0.09 -32.85
CA SER A 141 -12.69 1.05 -33.61
C SER A 141 -11.89 2.04 -32.75
N TRP A 142 -11.18 2.96 -33.39
CA TRP A 142 -10.44 4.01 -32.71
C TRP A 142 -11.32 4.89 -31.80
N ARG A 143 -12.65 4.88 -32.01
CA ARG A 143 -13.63 5.62 -31.17
C ARG A 143 -13.85 4.99 -29.81
N ASP A 144 -13.50 3.73 -29.65
CA ASP A 144 -13.60 3.00 -28.39
C ASP A 144 -12.37 3.21 -27.49
N LEU A 145 -11.38 3.96 -27.98
CA LEU A 145 -10.10 4.22 -27.33
C LEU A 145 -9.94 5.70 -26.91
N PRO A 146 -9.27 6.00 -25.78
CA PRO A 146 -8.72 5.03 -24.85
C PRO A 146 -9.80 4.35 -24.01
N LEU A 147 -9.64 3.06 -23.75
CA LEU A 147 -10.44 2.33 -22.78
C LEU A 147 -9.66 2.22 -21.48
N MET A 148 -10.20 2.77 -20.40
CA MET A 148 -9.50 2.84 -19.11
C MET A 148 -10.40 2.30 -18.00
N CYS A 149 -10.15 1.06 -17.59
CA CYS A 149 -10.86 0.41 -16.49
C CYS A 149 -9.99 0.23 -15.27
N ASN A 150 -10.60 0.39 -14.10
CA ASN A 150 -10.03 0.02 -12.82
C ASN A 150 -10.93 -1.01 -12.14
N GLN A 151 -10.35 -1.94 -11.40
CA GLN A 151 -11.07 -2.91 -10.61
C GLN A 151 -10.54 -2.93 -9.18
N TRP A 152 -11.44 -2.79 -8.21
CA TRP A 152 -11.18 -3.03 -6.80
C TRP A 152 -11.58 -4.47 -6.48
N CYS A 153 -10.62 -5.28 -6.05
CA CYS A 153 -10.87 -6.70 -5.82
C CYS A 153 -9.81 -7.34 -4.92
N ASN A 154 -10.00 -8.63 -4.65
CA ASN A 154 -8.97 -9.50 -4.11
C ASN A 154 -8.25 -10.27 -5.22
N VAL A 155 -7.04 -10.71 -4.92
CA VAL A 155 -6.29 -11.69 -5.71
C VAL A 155 -5.64 -12.70 -4.78
N MET A 156 -5.27 -13.86 -5.32
CA MET A 156 -4.59 -14.90 -4.58
C MET A 156 -3.30 -15.33 -5.27
N ARG A 157 -2.18 -15.22 -4.55
CA ARG A 157 -0.86 -15.69 -4.95
C ARG A 157 -0.32 -16.57 -3.84
N TRP A 158 -0.19 -17.87 -4.07
CA TRP A 158 0.18 -18.83 -3.04
C TRP A 158 1.58 -18.53 -2.48
N GLU A 159 1.63 -17.93 -1.29
CA GLU A 159 2.84 -17.45 -0.67
C GLU A 159 3.28 -18.35 0.47
N MET A 160 4.52 -18.77 0.45
CA MET A 160 5.09 -19.65 1.50
C MET A 160 5.64 -18.90 2.70
N ARG A 161 6.07 -17.64 2.52
CA ARG A 161 6.67 -16.81 3.57
C ARG A 161 5.83 -15.55 3.77
N THR A 162 4.78 -15.68 4.55
CA THR A 162 3.80 -14.61 4.76
C THR A 162 4.23 -13.59 5.80
N ARG A 163 3.82 -12.34 5.58
CA ARG A 163 3.96 -11.21 6.49
C ARG A 163 2.71 -10.34 6.42
N PRO A 164 2.12 -9.95 7.56
CA PRO A 164 0.91 -9.13 7.55
C PRO A 164 1.04 -7.91 6.63
N PHE A 165 0.02 -7.67 5.79
CA PHE A 165 -0.04 -6.61 4.78
C PHE A 165 1.05 -6.59 3.72
N LEU A 166 2.27 -6.97 4.04
CA LEU A 166 3.43 -6.86 3.14
C LEU A 166 3.49 -8.00 2.12
N ARG A 167 3.20 -9.22 2.57
CA ARG A 167 3.32 -10.43 1.77
C ARG A 167 2.33 -11.48 2.27
N THR A 168 1.17 -11.55 1.65
CA THR A 168 0.08 -12.46 2.02
C THR A 168 -0.39 -13.25 0.80
N SER A 169 -0.97 -14.42 1.04
CA SER A 169 -1.48 -15.27 -0.05
C SER A 169 -2.71 -14.64 -0.69
N GLU A 170 -3.61 -14.09 0.09
CA GLU A 170 -4.72 -13.28 -0.38
C GLU A 170 -4.52 -11.83 0.06
N PHE A 171 -4.82 -10.89 -0.81
CA PHE A 171 -4.80 -9.46 -0.49
C PHE A 171 -5.82 -8.67 -1.31
N LEU A 172 -6.22 -7.53 -0.77
CA LEU A 172 -7.04 -6.56 -1.47
C LEU A 172 -6.12 -5.60 -2.25
N TRP A 173 -6.57 -5.22 -3.42
CA TRP A 173 -5.87 -4.27 -4.26
C TRP A 173 -6.80 -3.54 -5.22
N GLN A 174 -6.25 -2.64 -5.99
CA GLN A 174 -6.82 -2.20 -7.25
C GLN A 174 -5.87 -2.58 -8.38
N GLU A 175 -6.44 -2.85 -9.52
CA GLU A 175 -5.74 -3.04 -10.78
C GLU A 175 -6.40 -2.22 -11.88
N GLY A 176 -5.61 -1.36 -12.52
CA GLY A 176 -6.03 -0.62 -13.69
C GLY A 176 -5.53 -1.31 -14.94
N HIS A 177 -6.37 -1.33 -15.97
CA HIS A 177 -6.04 -1.91 -17.27
C HIS A 177 -6.55 -1.00 -18.36
N THR A 178 -5.63 -0.51 -19.21
CA THR A 178 -5.96 0.47 -20.23
C THR A 178 -5.54 0.02 -21.61
N ALA A 179 -6.28 0.44 -22.62
CA ALA A 179 -5.99 0.20 -24.03
C ALA A 179 -5.97 1.53 -24.79
N HIS A 180 -4.98 1.70 -25.64
CA HIS A 180 -4.70 2.93 -26.39
C HIS A 180 -4.44 2.65 -27.87
N ALA A 181 -4.64 3.67 -28.70
CA ALA A 181 -4.42 3.57 -30.13
C ALA A 181 -2.94 3.62 -30.50
N THR A 182 -2.12 4.33 -29.73
CA THR A 182 -0.68 4.50 -30.04
C THR A 182 0.21 4.08 -28.87
N ARG A 183 1.46 3.80 -29.20
CA ARG A 183 2.50 3.50 -28.21
C ARG A 183 2.69 4.66 -27.24
N GLU A 184 2.80 5.85 -27.79
CA GLU A 184 3.06 7.08 -27.05
C GLU A 184 1.97 7.36 -26.01
N GLU A 185 0.69 7.19 -26.38
CA GLU A 185 -0.44 7.32 -25.45
C GLU A 185 -0.34 6.33 -24.29
N ALA A 186 0.01 5.08 -24.56
CA ALA A 186 0.12 4.06 -23.52
C ALA A 186 1.34 4.29 -22.60
N GLU A 187 2.50 4.65 -23.15
CA GLU A 187 3.68 5.00 -22.35
C GLU A 187 3.42 6.22 -21.45
N GLU A 188 2.77 7.24 -21.98
CA GLU A 188 2.39 8.42 -21.22
C GLU A 188 1.41 8.09 -20.11
N GLU A 189 0.40 7.25 -20.38
CA GLU A 189 -0.56 6.80 -19.37
C GLU A 189 0.12 6.01 -18.25
N ALA A 190 1.01 5.09 -18.56
CA ALA A 190 1.76 4.33 -17.55
C ALA A 190 2.55 5.27 -16.62
N LYS A 191 3.18 6.32 -17.14
CA LYS A 191 3.91 7.32 -16.35
C LYS A 191 2.97 8.21 -15.54
N LYS A 192 1.85 8.65 -16.11
CA LYS A 192 0.83 9.44 -15.39
C LYS A 192 0.26 8.69 -14.19
N MET A 193 0.05 7.39 -14.31
CA MET A 193 -0.45 6.58 -13.21
C MET A 193 0.60 6.35 -12.12
N LEU A 194 1.88 6.25 -12.48
CA LEU A 194 2.97 6.28 -11.50
C LEU A 194 2.96 7.58 -10.70
N ASP A 195 2.78 8.73 -11.37
CA ASP A 195 2.71 10.04 -10.71
C ASP A 195 1.51 10.14 -9.76
N VAL A 196 0.37 9.54 -10.12
CA VAL A 196 -0.80 9.43 -9.22
C VAL A 196 -0.42 8.66 -7.94
N TYR A 197 0.27 7.53 -8.06
CA TYR A 197 0.72 6.76 -6.90
C TYR A 197 1.74 7.51 -6.06
N ALA A 198 2.72 8.16 -6.69
CA ALA A 198 3.71 8.96 -5.98
C ALA A 198 3.06 10.12 -5.23
N LYS A 199 2.13 10.83 -5.88
CA LYS A 199 1.37 11.91 -5.25
C LYS A 199 0.51 11.44 -4.08
N PHE A 200 -0.17 10.30 -4.24
CA PHE A 200 -0.93 9.71 -3.15
C PHE A 200 -0.03 9.33 -1.96
N ALA A 201 1.10 8.67 -2.22
CA ALA A 201 2.05 8.29 -1.18
C ALA A 201 2.55 9.52 -0.41
N GLN A 202 2.91 10.61 -1.09
CA GLN A 202 3.45 11.82 -0.47
C GLN A 202 2.37 12.63 0.24
N ASP A 203 1.27 12.94 -0.41
CA ASP A 203 0.27 13.90 0.08
C ASP A 203 -0.70 13.29 1.11
N TRP A 204 -0.96 11.98 1.02
CA TRP A 204 -1.95 11.28 1.86
C TRP A 204 -1.29 10.34 2.86
N MET A 205 -0.38 9.51 2.41
CA MET A 205 0.35 8.61 3.30
C MET A 205 1.51 9.31 4.03
N ALA A 206 1.90 10.52 3.60
CA ALA A 206 3.08 11.22 4.07
C ALA A 206 4.38 10.38 3.92
N VAL A 207 4.44 9.54 2.90
CA VAL A 207 5.57 8.64 2.61
C VAL A 207 6.34 9.16 1.39
N PRO A 208 7.57 9.61 1.56
CA PRO A 208 8.43 9.97 0.43
C PRO A 208 8.84 8.71 -0.32
N VAL A 209 8.74 8.74 -1.66
CA VAL A 209 9.08 7.62 -2.52
C VAL A 209 10.10 8.00 -3.57
N VAL A 210 10.89 7.04 -4.01
CA VAL A 210 11.75 7.15 -5.20
C VAL A 210 11.00 6.54 -6.38
N CYS A 211 10.81 7.34 -7.43
CA CYS A 211 10.21 6.88 -8.68
C CYS A 211 11.29 6.47 -9.67
N GLY A 212 11.06 5.40 -10.40
CA GLY A 212 12.02 4.94 -11.40
C GLY A 212 11.49 3.80 -12.28
N VAL A 213 12.34 3.35 -13.19
CA VAL A 213 12.07 2.20 -14.05
C VAL A 213 12.84 0.98 -13.55
N LYS A 214 12.20 -0.19 -13.52
CA LYS A 214 12.80 -1.47 -13.13
C LYS A 214 13.83 -1.95 -14.14
N SER A 215 14.80 -2.73 -13.66
CA SER A 215 15.67 -3.53 -14.53
C SER A 215 14.85 -4.56 -15.32
N GLU A 216 15.42 -5.10 -16.36
CA GLU A 216 14.75 -6.07 -17.22
C GLU A 216 14.33 -7.34 -16.44
N THR A 217 15.17 -7.79 -15.52
CA THR A 217 14.93 -8.99 -14.70
C THR A 217 13.85 -8.79 -13.64
N GLU A 218 13.60 -7.56 -13.21
CA GLU A 218 12.62 -7.21 -12.18
C GLU A 218 11.30 -6.65 -12.77
N ARG A 219 11.15 -6.68 -14.10
CA ARG A 219 9.91 -6.27 -14.77
C ARG A 219 8.75 -7.21 -14.45
N PHE A 220 7.55 -6.66 -14.52
CA PHE A 220 6.32 -7.47 -14.51
C PHE A 220 6.29 -8.40 -15.75
N ALA A 221 5.88 -9.65 -15.54
CA ALA A 221 5.81 -10.66 -16.59
C ALA A 221 4.86 -10.24 -17.73
N GLY A 222 5.38 -10.04 -18.93
CA GLY A 222 4.66 -9.55 -20.10
C GLY A 222 4.76 -8.04 -20.34
N ALA A 223 5.44 -7.27 -19.47
CA ALA A 223 5.66 -5.85 -19.67
C ALA A 223 6.93 -5.54 -20.49
N LEU A 224 6.88 -4.48 -21.28
CA LEU A 224 8.06 -3.89 -21.92
C LEU A 224 8.83 -3.00 -20.93
N ASP A 225 8.10 -2.23 -20.12
CA ASP A 225 8.67 -1.44 -19.04
C ASP A 225 7.78 -1.53 -17.78
N THR A 226 8.42 -1.52 -16.62
CA THR A 226 7.77 -1.44 -15.32
C THR A 226 8.29 -0.25 -14.56
N TYR A 227 7.40 0.70 -14.28
CA TYR A 227 7.67 1.85 -13.42
C TYR A 227 7.28 1.52 -11.98
N THR A 228 8.01 2.05 -11.01
CA THR A 228 7.83 1.74 -9.59
C THR A 228 7.93 2.97 -8.72
N ILE A 229 7.24 2.94 -7.58
CA ILE A 229 7.50 3.79 -6.42
C ILE A 229 8.11 2.95 -5.32
N GLU A 230 9.28 3.33 -4.85
CA GLU A 230 10.05 2.64 -3.81
C GLU A 230 10.08 3.48 -2.54
N ALA A 231 9.56 2.96 -1.44
CA ALA A 231 9.60 3.60 -0.14
C ALA A 231 10.74 3.02 0.72
N MET A 232 11.31 3.85 1.58
CA MET A 232 12.31 3.42 2.57
C MET A 232 11.65 3.23 3.93
N MET A 233 11.77 2.03 4.48
CA MET A 233 11.28 1.71 5.83
C MET A 233 12.30 2.14 6.89
N GLN A 234 11.90 2.22 8.16
CA GLN A 234 12.76 2.71 9.25
C GLN A 234 13.99 1.82 9.54
N ASP A 235 14.03 0.60 9.03
CA ASP A 235 15.20 -0.28 9.06
C ASP A 235 16.10 -0.15 7.81
N GLY A 236 15.86 0.86 6.98
CA GLY A 236 16.59 1.14 5.76
C GLY A 236 16.30 0.20 4.60
N LYS A 237 15.34 -0.72 4.71
CA LYS A 237 14.96 -1.58 3.60
C LYS A 237 13.96 -0.90 2.67
N ALA A 238 14.01 -1.30 1.41
CA ALA A 238 13.05 -0.85 0.41
C ALA A 238 11.74 -1.63 0.49
N LEU A 239 10.65 -0.94 0.22
CA LEU A 239 9.35 -1.54 -0.02
C LEU A 239 8.78 -0.99 -1.35
N GLN A 240 8.62 -1.88 -2.33
CA GLN A 240 7.89 -1.56 -3.55
C GLN A 240 6.44 -1.28 -3.19
N SER A 241 6.02 -0.03 -3.35
CA SER A 241 4.73 0.45 -2.86
C SER A 241 3.68 0.63 -3.94
N GLY A 242 4.06 0.53 -5.21
CA GLY A 242 3.15 0.57 -6.35
C GLY A 242 3.92 0.44 -7.65
N THR A 243 3.25 -0.10 -8.67
CA THR A 243 3.83 -0.27 -10.00
C THR A 243 2.87 0.13 -11.09
N SER A 244 3.42 0.61 -12.18
CA SER A 244 2.71 0.91 -13.41
C SER A 244 3.48 0.34 -14.58
N HIS A 245 2.80 -0.42 -15.44
CA HIS A 245 3.43 -1.23 -16.49
C HIS A 245 3.03 -0.73 -17.85
N PHE A 246 4.01 -0.53 -18.73
CA PHE A 246 3.80 -0.44 -20.15
C PHE A 246 3.88 -1.85 -20.74
N LEU A 247 2.74 -2.39 -21.15
CA LEU A 247 2.62 -3.78 -21.62
C LEU A 247 2.88 -3.94 -23.12
N GLY A 248 3.03 -2.83 -23.84
CA GLY A 248 3.15 -2.87 -25.29
C GLY A 248 1.90 -3.48 -25.95
N GLN A 249 2.11 -4.42 -26.86
CA GLN A 249 1.05 -5.13 -27.58
C GLN A 249 0.99 -6.64 -27.24
N ASN A 250 1.72 -7.09 -26.22
CA ASN A 250 1.86 -8.52 -25.92
C ASN A 250 0.50 -9.18 -25.62
N PHE A 251 -0.28 -8.63 -24.71
CA PHE A 251 -1.62 -9.12 -24.39
C PHE A 251 -2.62 -8.92 -25.54
N ALA A 252 -2.53 -7.78 -26.23
CA ALA A 252 -3.40 -7.52 -27.38
C ALA A 252 -3.22 -8.57 -28.48
N LYS A 253 -1.98 -8.95 -28.78
CA LYS A 253 -1.68 -10.02 -29.75
C LYS A 253 -2.12 -11.40 -29.26
N SER A 254 -1.87 -11.73 -28.01
CA SER A 254 -2.22 -13.03 -27.41
C SER A 254 -3.73 -13.27 -27.36
N PHE A 255 -4.53 -12.21 -27.20
CA PHE A 255 -5.99 -12.28 -27.12
C PHE A 255 -6.69 -11.72 -28.38
N ASP A 256 -5.91 -11.34 -29.38
CA ASP A 256 -6.42 -10.81 -30.68
C ASP A 256 -7.33 -9.59 -30.49
N VAL A 257 -6.84 -8.60 -29.73
CA VAL A 257 -7.54 -7.34 -29.46
C VAL A 257 -7.08 -6.28 -30.46
N THR A 258 -7.88 -6.06 -31.49
CA THR A 258 -7.62 -5.11 -32.57
C THR A 258 -8.71 -4.05 -32.65
N PHE A 259 -8.38 -2.93 -33.26
CA PHE A 259 -9.32 -1.85 -33.58
C PHE A 259 -9.12 -1.40 -35.02
N LEU A 260 -10.16 -0.88 -35.63
CA LEU A 260 -10.05 -0.20 -36.91
C LEU A 260 -9.59 1.24 -36.67
N ASN A 261 -8.44 1.61 -37.26
CA ASN A 261 -7.93 2.97 -37.21
C ASN A 261 -8.77 3.94 -38.08
N LYS A 262 -8.37 5.19 -38.16
CA LYS A 262 -9.09 6.22 -38.95
C LYS A 262 -9.14 5.93 -40.45
N GLU A 263 -8.21 5.11 -40.95
CA GLU A 263 -8.13 4.66 -42.33
C GLU A 263 -8.83 3.29 -42.56
N ASN A 264 -9.62 2.80 -41.58
CA ASN A 264 -10.27 1.48 -41.60
C ASN A 264 -9.31 0.29 -41.73
N LYS A 265 -8.08 0.43 -41.23
CA LYS A 265 -7.12 -0.65 -41.16
C LYS A 265 -7.10 -1.24 -39.74
N PRO A 266 -7.00 -2.59 -39.59
CA PRO A 266 -6.89 -3.20 -38.29
C PRO A 266 -5.50 -3.01 -37.70
N GLU A 267 -5.46 -2.62 -36.41
CA GLU A 267 -4.23 -2.50 -35.63
C GLU A 267 -4.43 -3.11 -34.25
N TYR A 268 -3.37 -3.65 -33.66
CA TYR A 268 -3.40 -4.06 -32.27
C TYR A 268 -3.34 -2.84 -31.34
N VAL A 269 -4.10 -2.89 -30.25
CA VAL A 269 -4.05 -1.84 -29.24
C VAL A 269 -2.75 -1.90 -28.43
N TRP A 270 -2.39 -0.77 -27.83
CA TRP A 270 -1.30 -0.64 -26.88
C TRP A 270 -1.86 -0.63 -25.46
N ALA A 271 -1.19 -1.31 -24.54
CA ALA A 271 -1.72 -1.65 -23.24
C ALA A 271 -0.89 -1.11 -22.08
N THR A 272 -1.59 -0.76 -20.98
CA THR A 272 -0.98 -0.55 -19.67
C THR A 272 -1.71 -1.36 -18.60
N SER A 273 -1.02 -1.64 -17.50
CA SER A 273 -1.65 -2.04 -16.25
C SER A 273 -0.93 -1.38 -15.07
N TRP A 274 -1.67 -1.13 -14.00
CA TRP A 274 -1.12 -0.45 -12.82
C TRP A 274 -1.88 -0.87 -11.56
N GLY A 275 -1.15 -0.99 -10.44
CA GLY A 275 -1.73 -1.51 -9.22
C GLY A 275 -1.03 -1.10 -7.93
N VAL A 276 -1.85 -0.98 -6.88
CA VAL A 276 -1.43 -0.89 -5.48
C VAL A 276 -2.34 -1.78 -4.63
N SER A 277 -1.84 -2.23 -3.49
CA SER A 277 -2.53 -3.18 -2.63
C SER A 277 -2.58 -2.72 -1.18
N THR A 278 -3.17 -3.51 -0.32
CA THR A 278 -3.12 -3.36 1.14
C THR A 278 -1.70 -3.38 1.71
N ARG A 279 -0.67 -3.69 0.89
CA ARG A 279 0.75 -3.44 1.23
C ARG A 279 1.01 -1.99 1.63
N LEU A 280 0.26 -1.03 1.10
CA LEU A 280 0.36 0.38 1.48
C LEU A 280 0.10 0.61 2.98
N ILE A 281 -0.73 -0.20 3.62
CA ILE A 281 -0.93 -0.16 5.09
C ILE A 281 0.37 -0.56 5.80
N GLY A 282 1.04 -1.60 5.30
CA GLY A 282 2.35 -1.99 5.81
C GLY A 282 3.40 -0.89 5.66
N ALA A 283 3.44 -0.24 4.49
CA ALA A 283 4.32 0.90 4.25
C ALA A 283 4.05 2.05 5.23
N LEU A 284 2.78 2.39 5.45
CA LEU A 284 2.35 3.42 6.38
C LEU A 284 2.85 3.16 7.80
N ILE A 285 2.64 1.93 8.30
CA ILE A 285 3.08 1.50 9.63
C ILE A 285 4.60 1.58 9.75
N MET A 286 5.31 0.97 8.82
CA MET A 286 6.77 0.81 8.87
C MET A 286 7.52 2.13 8.63
N THR A 287 6.88 3.14 8.06
CA THR A 287 7.48 4.45 7.84
C THR A 287 7.32 5.38 9.06
N HIS A 288 6.17 5.34 9.73
CA HIS A 288 5.80 6.39 10.69
C HIS A 288 5.67 5.93 12.14
N SER A 289 5.32 4.67 12.37
CA SER A 289 4.97 4.19 13.71
C SER A 289 6.20 4.08 14.62
N ASP A 290 5.97 4.12 15.94
CA ASP A 290 7.03 4.14 16.94
C ASP A 290 6.85 3.02 18.00
N ASP A 291 7.61 3.08 19.08
CA ASP A 291 7.55 2.07 20.14
C ASP A 291 6.33 2.22 21.07
N ASN A 292 5.52 3.25 20.89
CA ASN A 292 4.26 3.47 21.60
C ASN A 292 3.03 3.03 20.77
N GLY A 293 3.19 2.81 19.47
CA GLY A 293 2.08 2.40 18.61
C GLY A 293 2.13 2.99 17.20
N LEU A 294 0.95 3.01 16.58
CA LEU A 294 0.78 3.65 15.28
C LEU A 294 0.99 5.16 15.36
N VAL A 295 1.54 5.71 14.29
CA VAL A 295 1.52 7.14 13.99
C VAL A 295 0.87 7.29 12.63
N LEU A 296 -0.38 7.75 12.60
CA LEU A 296 -1.14 7.87 11.37
C LEU A 296 -1.14 9.32 10.87
N PRO A 297 -0.82 9.54 9.59
CA PRO A 297 -1.08 10.83 8.97
C PRO A 297 -2.56 11.18 9.10
N PRO A 298 -2.93 12.39 9.54
CA PRO A 298 -4.32 12.76 9.77
C PRO A 298 -5.26 12.50 8.59
N LYS A 299 -4.78 12.64 7.35
CA LYS A 299 -5.58 12.40 6.15
C LYS A 299 -6.02 10.93 5.98
N LEU A 300 -5.30 9.99 6.56
CA LEU A 300 -5.63 8.55 6.51
C LEU A 300 -6.09 7.97 7.84
N ALA A 301 -6.10 8.75 8.92
CA ALA A 301 -6.60 8.29 10.21
C ALA A 301 -8.13 8.10 10.17
N PRO A 302 -8.66 6.92 10.51
CA PRO A 302 -10.12 6.69 10.58
C PRO A 302 -10.80 7.60 11.60
N ILE A 303 -10.13 7.86 12.72
CA ILE A 303 -10.51 8.81 13.75
C ILE A 303 -9.38 9.82 13.85
N GLN A 304 -9.66 11.08 13.55
CA GLN A 304 -8.66 12.14 13.59
C GLN A 304 -8.54 12.78 14.97
N VAL A 305 -9.66 12.87 15.68
CA VAL A 305 -9.74 13.45 17.02
C VAL A 305 -10.55 12.54 17.92
N VAL A 306 -10.00 12.21 19.09
CA VAL A 306 -10.75 11.57 20.16
C VAL A 306 -10.96 12.57 21.30
N VAL A 307 -12.19 12.65 21.81
CA VAL A 307 -12.55 13.53 22.91
C VAL A 307 -12.96 12.67 24.10
N ILE A 308 -12.27 12.84 25.23
CA ILE A 308 -12.45 12.02 26.44
C ILE A 308 -12.84 12.94 27.62
N PRO A 309 -14.10 12.90 28.03
CA PRO A 309 -14.52 13.60 29.25
C PRO A 309 -14.09 12.79 30.49
N ILE A 310 -13.64 13.48 31.52
CA ILE A 310 -13.27 12.89 32.82
C ILE A 310 -14.02 13.58 33.93
N GLY A 311 -15.02 12.94 34.49
CA GLY A 311 -15.84 13.52 35.55
C GLY A 311 -16.58 12.48 36.32
N LYS A 312 -17.19 12.92 37.44
CA LYS A 312 -18.16 12.10 38.14
C LYS A 312 -19.47 12.05 37.36
N ALA A 313 -20.11 10.89 37.33
CA ALA A 313 -21.43 10.74 36.72
C ALA A 313 -22.42 11.77 37.28
N GLY A 314 -23.38 12.19 36.47
CA GLY A 314 -24.36 13.20 36.81
C GLY A 314 -24.01 14.61 36.31
N GLU A 315 -24.28 15.62 37.14
CA GLU A 315 -24.20 17.04 36.73
C GLU A 315 -22.82 17.48 36.20
N GLN A 316 -21.74 16.98 36.80
CA GLN A 316 -20.39 17.33 36.34
C GLN A 316 -20.11 16.79 34.94
N MET A 317 -20.44 15.53 34.68
CA MET A 317 -20.26 14.92 33.35
C MET A 317 -21.13 15.64 32.32
N GLN A 318 -22.37 15.99 32.69
CA GLN A 318 -23.25 16.74 31.79
C GLN A 318 -22.66 18.12 31.44
N ALA A 319 -22.16 18.85 32.43
CA ALA A 319 -21.54 20.15 32.20
C ALA A 319 -20.30 20.08 31.31
N ILE A 320 -19.46 19.04 31.47
CA ILE A 320 -18.31 18.78 30.58
C ILE A 320 -18.80 18.49 29.15
N THR A 321 -19.80 17.64 29.02
CA THR A 321 -20.38 17.27 27.72
C THR A 321 -20.95 18.50 27.00
N ASP A 322 -21.71 19.33 27.72
CA ASP A 322 -22.32 20.56 27.16
C ASP A 322 -21.26 21.56 26.66
N LYS A 323 -20.10 21.60 27.32
CA LYS A 323 -18.96 22.41 26.89
C LYS A 323 -18.27 21.84 25.64
N LEU A 324 -18.13 20.54 25.53
CA LEU A 324 -17.40 19.86 24.46
C LEU A 324 -18.23 19.73 23.16
N GLN A 325 -19.55 19.57 23.24
CA GLN A 325 -20.41 19.34 22.08
C GLN A 325 -20.30 20.40 20.98
N PRO A 326 -20.29 21.72 21.26
CA PRO A 326 -20.14 22.75 20.23
C PRO A 326 -18.83 22.61 19.47
N VAL A 327 -17.72 22.27 20.14
CA VAL A 327 -16.41 22.05 19.50
C VAL A 327 -16.43 20.82 18.61
N ILE A 328 -17.02 19.72 19.10
CA ILE A 328 -17.19 18.48 18.33
C ILE A 328 -17.99 18.74 17.04
N GLU A 329 -19.07 19.51 17.14
CA GLU A 329 -19.89 19.87 15.99
C GLU A 329 -19.13 20.77 14.99
N GLN A 330 -18.36 21.72 15.48
CA GLN A 330 -17.52 22.58 14.64
C GLN A 330 -16.47 21.76 13.90
N LEU A 331 -15.79 20.84 14.58
CA LEU A 331 -14.81 19.93 13.98
C LEU A 331 -15.45 19.04 12.91
N ARG A 332 -16.62 18.45 13.20
CA ARG A 332 -17.37 17.65 12.22
C ARG A 332 -17.79 18.46 10.99
N LYS A 333 -18.25 19.69 11.18
CA LYS A 333 -18.56 20.62 10.08
C LYS A 333 -17.33 20.96 9.22
N ALA A 334 -16.16 21.00 9.84
CA ALA A 334 -14.88 21.16 9.14
C ALA A 334 -14.38 19.87 8.45
N GLY A 335 -15.14 18.78 8.48
CA GLY A 335 -14.80 17.51 7.86
C GLY A 335 -13.88 16.62 8.71
N VAL A 336 -13.67 16.94 9.98
CA VAL A 336 -12.86 16.15 10.90
C VAL A 336 -13.66 15.00 11.48
N THR A 337 -13.10 13.78 11.44
CA THR A 337 -13.70 12.61 12.08
C THR A 337 -13.41 12.63 13.58
N VAL A 338 -14.47 12.80 14.39
CA VAL A 338 -14.37 12.93 15.84
C VAL A 338 -15.07 11.78 16.52
N LYS A 339 -14.37 11.10 17.43
CA LYS A 339 -14.92 10.14 18.38
C LYS A 339 -15.07 10.79 19.75
N TYR A 340 -16.27 10.79 20.29
CA TYR A 340 -16.53 11.13 21.68
C TYR A 340 -16.60 9.85 22.50
N ASP A 341 -15.74 9.71 23.53
CA ASP A 341 -15.65 8.50 24.35
C ASP A 341 -15.95 8.83 25.83
N ASP A 342 -17.22 8.81 26.15
CA ASP A 342 -17.76 8.97 27.50
C ASP A 342 -18.01 7.62 28.20
N SER A 343 -17.61 6.49 27.60
CA SER A 343 -17.79 5.16 28.18
C SER A 343 -17.13 5.05 29.56
N ASP A 344 -17.81 4.41 30.51
CA ASP A 344 -17.34 4.17 31.87
C ASP A 344 -16.69 2.80 32.07
N ASN A 345 -16.69 1.96 31.03
CA ASN A 345 -16.16 0.58 31.06
C ASN A 345 -14.64 0.49 31.14
N ARG A 346 -13.91 1.62 30.93
CA ARG A 346 -12.45 1.69 30.96
C ARG A 346 -11.95 2.95 31.66
N ARG A 347 -10.87 2.81 32.43
CA ARG A 347 -10.23 3.95 33.10
C ARG A 347 -9.58 4.90 32.09
N PRO A 348 -9.47 6.21 32.39
CA PRO A 348 -8.86 7.21 31.49
C PRO A 348 -7.46 6.82 30.99
N GLY A 349 -6.58 6.35 31.89
CA GLY A 349 -5.23 5.92 31.51
C GLY A 349 -5.20 4.76 30.51
N PHE A 350 -6.18 3.84 30.56
CA PHE A 350 -6.31 2.79 29.56
C PHE A 350 -6.77 3.36 28.22
N LYS A 351 -7.74 4.27 28.21
CA LYS A 351 -8.19 4.94 26.99
C LYS A 351 -7.06 5.69 26.32
N TYR A 352 -6.23 6.39 27.09
CA TYR A 352 -5.06 7.12 26.56
C TYR A 352 -4.09 6.17 25.86
N ALA A 353 -3.74 5.07 26.52
CA ALA A 353 -2.83 4.07 25.97
C ALA A 353 -3.38 3.37 24.71
N ASP A 354 -4.68 3.05 24.71
CA ASP A 354 -5.37 2.41 23.57
C ASP A 354 -5.40 3.35 22.34
N TYR A 355 -5.76 4.62 22.54
CA TYR A 355 -5.79 5.59 21.44
C TYR A 355 -4.41 6.00 20.94
N GLU A 356 -3.41 6.03 21.83
CA GLU A 356 -2.01 6.22 21.45
C GLU A 356 -1.49 5.04 20.61
N LEU A 357 -1.77 3.81 21.03
CA LEU A 357 -1.46 2.59 20.32
C LEU A 357 -2.09 2.56 18.91
N LYS A 358 -3.35 3.02 18.81
CA LYS A 358 -4.09 3.11 17.54
C LYS A 358 -3.70 4.31 16.66
N GLY A 359 -2.82 5.16 17.16
CA GLY A 359 -2.28 6.29 16.38
C GLY A 359 -3.28 7.40 16.10
N ILE A 360 -4.28 7.60 16.97
CA ILE A 360 -5.23 8.71 16.81
C ILE A 360 -4.45 10.03 16.84
N PRO A 361 -4.55 10.88 15.81
CA PRO A 361 -3.72 12.09 15.69
C PRO A 361 -3.84 13.05 16.86
N VAL A 362 -5.05 13.39 17.30
CA VAL A 362 -5.28 14.35 18.38
C VAL A 362 -6.18 13.76 19.43
N ARG A 363 -5.77 13.91 20.69
CA ARG A 363 -6.60 13.57 21.86
C ARG A 363 -6.94 14.85 22.60
N ILE A 364 -8.23 15.09 22.85
CA ILE A 364 -8.75 16.16 23.70
C ILE A 364 -9.25 15.53 24.99
N VAL A 365 -8.83 16.08 26.10
CA VAL A 365 -9.29 15.67 27.45
C VAL A 365 -9.84 16.86 28.19
N MET A 366 -10.98 16.69 28.85
CA MET A 366 -11.55 17.68 29.73
C MET A 366 -11.93 17.04 31.05
N GLY A 367 -11.36 17.51 32.14
CA GLY A 367 -11.66 17.10 33.50
C GLY A 367 -12.37 18.18 34.30
N GLY A 368 -12.64 17.90 35.61
CA GLY A 368 -13.30 18.88 36.48
C GLY A 368 -12.52 20.18 36.65
N ARG A 369 -11.17 20.13 36.70
CA ARG A 369 -10.32 21.35 36.76
C ARG A 369 -10.36 22.15 35.46
N ASP A 370 -10.40 21.44 34.34
CA ASP A 370 -10.50 22.08 33.02
C ASP A 370 -11.85 22.78 32.87
N LEU A 371 -12.92 22.17 33.41
CA LEU A 371 -14.24 22.80 33.44
C LEU A 371 -14.24 24.12 34.23
N GLU A 372 -13.60 24.13 35.42
CA GLU A 372 -13.46 25.33 36.26
C GLU A 372 -12.65 26.42 35.56
N ASN A 373 -11.58 26.07 34.89
CA ASN A 373 -10.66 26.96 34.18
C ASN A 373 -11.10 27.33 32.77
N ASN A 374 -12.18 26.71 32.25
CA ASN A 374 -12.64 26.88 30.88
C ASN A 374 -11.57 26.53 29.84
N THR A 375 -10.88 25.38 30.05
CA THR A 375 -9.80 24.88 29.22
C THR A 375 -9.99 23.42 28.83
N VAL A 376 -9.16 22.90 27.91
CA VAL A 376 -8.98 21.49 27.59
C VAL A 376 -7.50 21.15 27.51
N GLU A 377 -7.12 19.92 27.78
CA GLU A 377 -5.80 19.38 27.41
C GLU A 377 -5.88 18.77 26.02
N ILE A 378 -4.97 19.15 25.14
CA ILE A 378 -4.77 18.55 23.82
C ILE A 378 -3.44 17.80 23.84
N MET A 379 -3.39 16.61 23.24
CA MET A 379 -2.14 15.92 22.93
C MET A 379 -2.09 15.56 21.46
N ARG A 380 -0.98 15.85 20.79
CA ARG A 380 -0.71 15.39 19.42
C ARG A 380 0.15 14.13 19.42
N ARG A 381 -0.22 13.17 18.57
CA ARG A 381 0.41 11.83 18.56
C ARG A 381 1.84 11.81 17.99
N ASP A 382 2.14 12.66 17.02
CA ASP A 382 3.42 12.64 16.30
C ASP A 382 4.61 13.13 17.14
N THR A 383 4.40 14.03 18.09
CA THR A 383 5.44 14.56 19.00
C THR A 383 5.21 14.20 20.47
N LEU A 384 4.01 13.71 20.83
CA LEU A 384 3.54 13.47 22.20
C LEU A 384 3.48 14.74 23.06
N GLU A 385 3.56 15.90 22.42
CA GLU A 385 3.42 17.19 23.10
C GLU A 385 1.99 17.42 23.56
N LYS A 386 1.88 18.06 24.72
CA LYS A 386 0.62 18.44 25.35
C LYS A 386 0.55 19.94 25.50
N GLU A 387 -0.65 20.47 25.30
CA GLU A 387 -0.95 21.86 25.58
C GLU A 387 -2.30 21.97 26.29
N THR A 388 -2.45 23.02 27.13
CA THR A 388 -3.72 23.39 27.76
C THR A 388 -4.19 24.70 27.12
N ILE A 389 -5.39 24.67 26.53
CA ILE A 389 -5.91 25.78 25.73
C ILE A 389 -7.37 26.08 26.07
N GLY A 390 -7.80 27.33 25.93
CA GLY A 390 -9.19 27.77 26.08
C GLY A 390 -10.07 27.36 24.86
N PHE A 391 -11.37 27.62 24.98
CA PHE A 391 -12.36 27.24 23.97
C PHE A 391 -12.44 28.21 22.78
N GLU A 392 -11.94 29.43 22.92
CA GLU A 392 -11.96 30.40 21.83
C GLU A 392 -11.05 29.95 20.67
N GLY A 393 -11.60 29.79 19.47
CA GLY A 393 -10.86 29.33 18.29
C GLY A 393 -10.33 27.88 18.39
N LEU A 394 -10.84 27.06 19.32
CA LEU A 394 -10.33 25.72 19.59
C LEU A 394 -10.46 24.79 18.38
N ALA A 395 -11.60 24.80 17.68
CA ALA A 395 -11.82 23.94 16.52
C ALA A 395 -10.87 24.30 15.37
N GLU A 396 -10.68 25.59 15.09
CA GLU A 396 -9.74 26.08 14.08
C GLU A 396 -8.29 25.73 14.44
N HIS A 397 -7.93 25.84 15.71
CA HIS A 397 -6.61 25.45 16.20
C HIS A 397 -6.35 23.95 15.97
N ILE A 398 -7.31 23.09 16.29
CA ILE A 398 -7.18 21.65 16.09
C ILE A 398 -7.05 21.30 14.59
N VAL A 399 -7.78 21.94 13.70
CA VAL A 399 -7.63 21.77 12.24
C VAL A 399 -6.21 22.18 11.81
N SER A 400 -5.70 23.28 12.32
CA SER A 400 -4.33 23.73 12.05
C SER A 400 -3.29 22.72 12.59
N VAL A 401 -3.51 22.14 13.77
CA VAL A 401 -2.63 21.09 14.33
C VAL A 401 -2.64 19.85 13.44
N LEU A 402 -3.79 19.42 12.95
CA LEU A 402 -3.88 18.26 12.03
C LEU A 402 -3.12 18.51 10.73
N ASP A 403 -3.21 19.72 10.16
CA ASP A 403 -2.47 20.09 8.95
C ASP A 403 -0.95 20.13 9.21
N ASP A 404 -0.54 20.70 10.33
CA ASP A 404 0.88 20.71 10.76
C ASP A 404 1.41 19.29 11.00
N MET A 405 0.61 18.42 11.62
CA MET A 405 0.98 17.00 11.81
C MET A 405 1.20 16.29 10.49
N GLN A 406 0.33 16.49 9.49
CA GLN A 406 0.49 15.87 8.17
C GLN A 406 1.83 16.29 7.54
N ALA A 407 2.18 17.56 7.60
CA ALA A 407 3.43 18.10 7.09
C ALA A 407 4.65 17.62 7.89
N ASN A 408 4.56 17.59 9.22
CA ASN A 408 5.64 17.16 10.10
C ASN A 408 5.96 15.67 9.93
N ILE A 409 4.95 14.82 9.82
CA ILE A 409 5.11 13.38 9.59
C ILE A 409 5.82 13.12 8.25
N PHE A 410 5.43 13.83 7.18
CA PHE A 410 6.10 13.77 5.90
C PHE A 410 7.56 14.24 5.97
N LYS A 411 7.79 15.40 6.58
CA LYS A 411 9.14 15.97 6.73
C LYS A 411 10.08 15.01 7.46
N LYS A 412 9.63 14.42 8.55
CA LYS A 412 10.40 13.42 9.32
C LYS A 412 10.82 12.23 8.48
N ALA A 413 9.90 11.67 7.70
CA ALA A 413 10.17 10.56 6.81
C ALA A 413 11.13 10.95 5.66
N LEU A 414 10.95 12.16 5.11
CA LEU A 414 11.81 12.68 4.05
C LEU A 414 13.24 12.93 4.54
N ASP A 415 13.39 13.55 5.72
CA ASP A 415 14.71 13.78 6.34
C ASP A 415 15.42 12.44 6.60
N TYR A 416 14.70 11.44 7.10
CA TYR A 416 15.22 10.09 7.30
C TYR A 416 15.69 9.46 6.00
N ARG A 417 14.84 9.44 4.96
CA ARG A 417 15.18 8.92 3.64
C ARG A 417 16.43 9.58 3.09
N ASN A 418 16.49 10.89 3.09
CA ASN A 418 17.59 11.64 2.50
C ASN A 418 18.92 11.40 3.25
N ALA A 419 18.86 11.21 4.55
CA ALA A 419 20.04 10.87 5.37
C ALA A 419 20.54 9.43 5.14
N HIS A 420 19.75 8.56 4.51
CA HIS A 420 20.08 7.15 4.28
C HIS A 420 20.16 6.79 2.78
N ILE A 421 20.33 7.78 1.91
CA ILE A 421 20.70 7.60 0.51
C ILE A 421 22.20 7.85 0.40
N TYR A 422 22.95 6.86 -0.07
CA TYR A 422 24.41 6.86 -0.12
C TYR A 422 24.88 6.67 -1.55
N GLU A 423 25.87 7.46 -1.98
CA GLU A 423 26.62 7.17 -3.19
C GLU A 423 27.74 6.17 -2.85
N CYS A 424 27.90 5.15 -3.66
CA CYS A 424 28.93 4.13 -3.47
C CYS A 424 29.37 3.57 -4.82
N ASN A 425 30.69 3.58 -5.06
CA ASN A 425 31.31 3.06 -6.27
C ASN A 425 32.41 2.01 -5.98
N ASP A 426 32.53 1.60 -4.72
CA ASP A 426 33.41 0.50 -4.28
C ASP A 426 32.57 -0.69 -3.83
N TYR A 427 32.80 -1.86 -4.45
CA TYR A 427 31.96 -3.02 -4.19
C TYR A 427 32.20 -3.64 -2.81
N GLU A 428 33.43 -3.62 -2.30
CA GLU A 428 33.72 -4.14 -0.97
C GLU A 428 33.13 -3.24 0.12
N GLU A 429 33.25 -1.93 -0.04
CA GLU A 429 32.56 -0.95 0.83
C GLU A 429 31.05 -1.17 0.79
N PHE A 430 30.46 -1.28 -0.39
CA PHE A 430 29.03 -1.54 -0.56
C PHE A 430 28.57 -2.80 0.18
N LYS A 431 29.26 -3.92 0.03
CA LYS A 431 28.93 -5.18 0.71
C LYS A 431 28.93 -5.07 2.25
N GLN A 432 29.74 -4.19 2.81
CA GLN A 432 29.76 -3.96 4.26
C GLN A 432 28.59 -3.05 4.67
N ARG A 433 28.41 -1.93 4.01
CA ARG A 433 27.44 -0.89 4.38
C ARG A 433 25.98 -1.32 4.14
N ILE A 434 25.70 -2.11 3.11
CA ILE A 434 24.32 -2.56 2.80
C ILE A 434 23.70 -3.42 3.92
N LYS A 435 24.53 -3.98 4.81
CA LYS A 435 24.05 -4.75 5.97
C LYS A 435 23.29 -3.89 6.96
N ASP A 436 23.63 -2.61 7.06
CA ASP A 436 23.01 -1.63 7.95
C ASP A 436 21.77 -0.97 7.33
N GLY A 437 21.42 -1.34 6.08
CA GLY A 437 20.31 -0.77 5.33
C GLY A 437 20.67 0.53 4.61
N GLY A 438 19.69 1.14 3.99
CA GLY A 438 19.81 2.35 3.18
C GLY A 438 19.67 2.08 1.68
N PHE A 439 19.54 3.16 0.93
CA PHE A 439 19.49 3.15 -0.54
C PHE A 439 20.86 3.54 -1.06
N PHE A 440 21.45 2.70 -1.90
CA PHE A 440 22.76 2.93 -2.48
C PHE A 440 22.60 3.33 -3.95
N LEU A 441 23.02 4.54 -4.28
CA LEU A 441 23.05 5.08 -5.63
C LEU A 441 24.40 4.72 -6.25
N CYS A 442 24.40 3.76 -7.16
CA CYS A 442 25.58 3.16 -7.75
C CYS A 442 25.51 3.14 -9.28
N HIS A 443 26.66 3.20 -9.94
CA HIS A 443 26.75 2.96 -11.37
C HIS A 443 26.58 1.47 -11.68
N TRP A 444 25.81 1.14 -12.72
CA TRP A 444 25.49 -0.22 -13.14
C TRP A 444 25.64 -0.38 -14.66
N ASP A 445 26.30 -1.43 -15.08
CA ASP A 445 26.60 -1.73 -16.49
C ASP A 445 25.38 -2.22 -17.30
N GLY A 446 24.23 -2.41 -16.64
CA GLY A 446 22.98 -2.83 -17.29
C GLY A 446 22.87 -4.34 -17.53
N THR A 447 23.79 -5.15 -17.00
CA THR A 447 23.80 -6.59 -17.27
C THR A 447 23.09 -7.39 -16.17
N GLU A 448 22.41 -8.47 -16.56
CA GLU A 448 21.80 -9.44 -15.65
C GLU A 448 22.85 -10.15 -14.77
N GLU A 449 24.06 -10.36 -15.30
CA GLU A 449 25.17 -11.01 -14.58
C GLU A 449 25.57 -10.23 -13.32
N THR A 450 25.77 -8.92 -13.44
CA THR A 450 26.14 -8.07 -12.31
C THR A 450 24.99 -7.91 -11.32
N GLU A 451 23.74 -7.80 -11.79
CA GLU A 451 22.55 -7.79 -10.97
C GLU A 451 22.40 -9.06 -10.14
N ALA A 452 22.56 -10.23 -10.76
CA ALA A 452 22.50 -11.53 -10.08
C ALA A 452 23.60 -11.67 -9.02
N ARG A 453 24.82 -11.22 -9.32
CA ARG A 453 25.95 -11.24 -8.39
C ARG A 453 25.71 -10.36 -7.16
N ILE A 454 25.18 -9.15 -7.33
CA ILE A 454 24.80 -8.28 -6.22
C ILE A 454 23.81 -8.98 -5.30
N LYS A 455 22.79 -9.63 -5.87
CA LYS A 455 21.76 -10.35 -5.13
C LYS A 455 22.31 -11.55 -4.38
N GLU A 456 23.18 -12.33 -5.01
CA GLU A 456 23.82 -13.50 -4.40
C GLU A 456 24.72 -13.10 -3.22
N ASP A 457 25.58 -12.09 -3.39
CA ASP A 457 26.56 -11.67 -2.40
C ASP A 457 25.94 -10.90 -1.22
N THR A 458 24.82 -10.19 -1.42
CA THR A 458 24.32 -9.19 -0.45
C THR A 458 22.85 -9.33 -0.06
N GLN A 459 22.07 -10.10 -0.81
CA GLN A 459 20.60 -10.16 -0.73
C GLN A 459 19.92 -8.81 -1.05
N ALA A 460 20.67 -7.84 -1.56
CA ALA A 460 20.11 -6.61 -2.10
C ALA A 460 19.79 -6.78 -3.58
N THR A 461 18.84 -5.98 -4.05
CA THR A 461 18.42 -5.97 -5.46
C THR A 461 18.47 -4.57 -6.03
N ILE A 462 18.61 -4.46 -7.34
CA ILE A 462 18.41 -3.19 -8.05
C ILE A 462 16.93 -2.85 -7.96
N ARG A 463 16.63 -1.73 -7.30
CA ARG A 463 15.24 -1.29 -7.11
C ARG A 463 14.68 -0.60 -8.34
N CYS A 464 15.45 0.35 -8.87
CA CYS A 464 15.10 1.07 -10.10
C CYS A 464 16.27 1.90 -10.62
N VAL A 465 16.17 2.33 -11.88
CA VAL A 465 16.85 3.51 -12.41
C VAL A 465 16.01 4.72 -11.99
N PRO A 466 16.44 5.53 -11.02
CA PRO A 466 15.62 6.59 -10.44
C PRO A 466 15.51 7.81 -11.36
N PHE A 467 14.36 8.48 -11.33
CA PHE A 467 14.11 9.70 -12.10
C PHE A 467 14.60 10.97 -11.41
N GLU A 468 14.63 11.00 -10.09
CA GLU A 468 14.98 12.19 -9.30
C GLU A 468 16.49 12.44 -9.16
N PHE A 469 17.34 11.48 -9.52
CA PHE A 469 18.79 11.61 -9.45
C PHE A 469 19.40 11.77 -10.81
N GLU A 470 20.40 12.67 -10.92
CA GLU A 470 21.12 12.88 -12.16
C GLU A 470 21.76 11.57 -12.66
N GLN A 471 21.49 11.23 -13.91
CA GLN A 471 22.07 10.08 -14.56
C GLN A 471 23.43 10.47 -15.14
N THR A 472 24.50 9.88 -14.61
CA THR A 472 25.88 10.13 -15.04
C THR A 472 26.52 8.86 -15.56
N GLU A 473 27.43 9.01 -16.49
CA GLU A 473 28.31 7.91 -16.92
C GLU A 473 29.34 7.62 -15.83
N GLY A 474 29.71 6.36 -15.69
CA GLY A 474 30.70 5.93 -14.70
C GLY A 474 31.16 4.52 -14.96
N VAL A 475 31.60 3.85 -13.91
CA VAL A 475 32.08 2.48 -13.95
C VAL A 475 31.28 1.65 -12.98
N ASP A 476 30.79 0.50 -13.44
CA ASP A 476 30.10 -0.48 -12.62
C ASP A 476 31.04 -1.01 -11.53
N MET A 477 30.64 -0.95 -10.28
CA MET A 477 31.46 -1.34 -9.14
C MET A 477 31.74 -2.85 -9.07
N VAL A 478 30.95 -3.70 -9.74
CA VAL A 478 31.09 -5.16 -9.74
C VAL A 478 31.96 -5.63 -10.88
N SER A 479 31.68 -5.17 -12.11
CA SER A 479 32.35 -5.64 -13.32
C SER A 479 33.55 -4.80 -13.75
N GLY A 480 33.62 -3.54 -13.28
CA GLY A 480 34.63 -2.58 -13.78
C GLY A 480 34.37 -2.09 -15.20
N LYS A 481 33.20 -2.42 -15.79
CA LYS A 481 32.81 -1.99 -17.16
C LYS A 481 32.18 -0.60 -17.14
N PRO A 482 32.18 0.11 -18.30
CA PRO A 482 31.43 1.37 -18.40
C PRO A 482 29.95 1.22 -18.09
N ALA A 483 29.42 2.15 -17.35
CA ALA A 483 28.02 2.22 -16.95
C ALA A 483 27.40 3.55 -17.42
N LYS A 484 26.23 3.48 -18.04
CA LYS A 484 25.47 4.64 -18.52
C LYS A 484 24.46 5.15 -17.51
N HIS A 485 24.10 4.33 -16.54
CA HIS A 485 23.04 4.63 -15.58
C HIS A 485 23.51 4.44 -14.15
N ARG A 486 22.95 5.27 -13.28
CA ARG A 486 22.97 5.04 -11.82
C ARG A 486 21.66 4.41 -11.40
N VAL A 487 21.74 3.44 -10.51
CA VAL A 487 20.59 2.70 -9.98
C VAL A 487 20.54 2.79 -8.48
N ILE A 488 19.34 2.63 -7.92
CA ILE A 488 19.15 2.42 -6.49
C ILE A 488 19.24 0.93 -6.19
N ILE A 489 20.14 0.55 -5.29
CA ILE A 489 20.30 -0.80 -4.79
C ILE A 489 19.96 -0.80 -3.29
N ALA A 490 19.11 -1.73 -2.86
CA ALA A 490 18.71 -1.87 -1.47
C ALA A 490 18.29 -3.30 -1.15
N ARG A 491 18.36 -3.69 0.11
CA ARG A 491 17.62 -4.83 0.63
C ARG A 491 16.14 -4.48 0.67
N SER A 492 15.26 -5.45 0.48
CA SER A 492 13.83 -5.21 0.38
C SER A 492 12.98 -6.22 1.15
N TYR A 493 11.75 -5.86 1.38
CA TYR A 493 10.70 -6.73 1.92
C TYR A 493 10.04 -7.58 0.85
#